data_c4d62fcb58da40abe8b480f66b5b1374
#
_entry.id   c4d62fcb58da40abe8b480f66b5b1374
#
_cell.length_a   1.000
_cell.length_b   1.000
_cell.length_c   1.000
_cell.angle_alpha   90.00
_cell.angle_beta   90.00
_cell.angle_gamma   90.00
#
_symmetry.space_group_name_H-M   'P 1'
#
loop_
_entity.id
_entity.type
_entity.pdbx_description
1 polymer ?
#
loop_
_entity_poly.entity_id
_entity_poly.type
_entity_poly.pdbx_seq_one_letter_code
_entity_poly.pdbx_strand_id
1 'polypeptide(L)'
;MKKKVILIGLGYIRLPTATFFAKSGADVVGVDINPKTVETVNRGENPIFEPELDKMVKEVVEGKKLHATITPEEGDVFIIAVPTPFKENHEPDISFVINATNSIAGVIKKRNVIVLESTSPVGTTEIIAKQLQSLRPDLKIPTNENEEGDVFIAYCPERMIPGNVYELVKNDRIIGRINQKSSEETKKVYELISKGELICTNSKTAEMSKLTKNSFRDVNIAFANEL
;
A
#
# COMPACT_ATOMS: atom_id res chain seq x y z
N MET A 1 7.83 12.71 15.89
CA MET A 1 8.52 11.40 15.93
C MET A 1 8.65 10.89 14.51
N LYS A 2 9.79 10.33 14.15
CA LYS A 2 10.03 9.72 12.85
C LYS A 2 9.19 8.43 12.74
N LYS A 3 8.37 8.31 11.68
CA LYS A 3 7.54 7.12 11.47
C LYS A 3 8.36 5.98 10.87
N LYS A 4 8.16 4.74 11.34
CA LYS A 4 8.67 3.53 10.70
C LYS A 4 7.56 2.92 9.83
N VAL A 5 7.81 2.86 8.52
CA VAL A 5 6.85 2.37 7.51
C VAL A 5 7.32 1.02 6.98
N ILE A 6 6.47 0.02 7.10
CA ILE A 6 6.69 -1.32 6.56
C ILE A 6 5.84 -1.47 5.30
N LEU A 7 6.47 -1.66 4.17
CA LEU A 7 5.79 -1.79 2.88
C LEU A 7 5.93 -3.23 2.37
N ILE A 8 4.80 -3.93 2.27
CA ILE A 8 4.74 -5.34 1.86
C ILE A 8 4.57 -5.43 0.34
N GLY A 9 5.59 -5.91 -0.32
CA GLY A 9 5.77 -5.96 -1.77
C GLY A 9 6.70 -4.85 -2.26
N LEU A 10 7.70 -5.18 -3.08
CA LEU A 10 8.66 -4.25 -3.69
C LEU A 10 8.63 -4.30 -5.22
N GLY A 11 7.46 -4.61 -5.80
CA GLY A 11 7.27 -4.62 -7.24
C GLY A 11 7.19 -3.22 -7.86
N TYR A 12 6.85 -3.16 -9.16
CA TYR A 12 6.94 -2.02 -10.06
C TYR A 12 6.37 -0.69 -9.52
N ILE A 13 5.23 -0.71 -8.84
CA ILE A 13 4.56 0.53 -8.35
C ILE A 13 5.00 0.88 -6.92
N ARG A 14 5.61 -0.04 -6.22
CA ARG A 14 5.72 -0.04 -4.75
C ARG A 14 7.05 0.47 -4.25
N LEU A 15 8.12 0.18 -4.98
CA LEU A 15 9.43 0.73 -4.68
C LEU A 15 9.44 2.28 -4.78
N PRO A 16 8.74 2.91 -5.74
CA PRO A 16 8.52 4.36 -5.72
C PRO A 16 7.86 4.85 -4.42
N THR A 17 6.77 4.22 -3.96
CA THR A 17 6.10 4.61 -2.71
C THR A 17 7.06 4.53 -1.51
N ALA A 18 7.80 3.40 -1.37
CA ALA A 18 8.82 3.23 -0.33
C ALA A 18 9.88 4.33 -0.38
N THR A 19 10.35 4.65 -1.58
CA THR A 19 11.38 5.68 -1.81
C THR A 19 10.89 7.06 -1.41
N PHE A 20 9.66 7.44 -1.77
CA PHE A 20 9.11 8.74 -1.37
C PHE A 20 8.89 8.85 0.14
N PHE A 21 8.42 7.80 0.82
CA PHE A 21 8.37 7.78 2.28
C PHE A 21 9.77 7.94 2.89
N ALA A 22 10.77 7.25 2.38
CA ALA A 22 12.15 7.39 2.83
C ALA A 22 12.69 8.80 2.62
N LYS A 23 12.41 9.43 1.47
CA LYS A 23 12.78 10.83 1.17
C LYS A 23 12.05 11.83 2.06
N SER A 24 10.84 11.55 2.52
CA SER A 24 10.12 12.39 3.50
C SER A 24 10.72 12.31 4.91
N GLY A 25 11.72 11.47 5.11
CA GLY A 25 12.42 11.29 6.40
C GLY A 25 11.91 10.11 7.23
N ALA A 26 10.93 9.35 6.75
CA ALA A 26 10.51 8.11 7.39
C ALA A 26 11.64 7.07 7.40
N ASP A 27 11.53 6.10 8.29
CA ASP A 27 12.36 4.89 8.29
C ASP A 27 11.56 3.79 7.59
N VAL A 28 12.05 3.30 6.45
CA VAL A 28 11.27 2.44 5.58
C VAL A 28 11.89 1.06 5.49
N VAL A 29 11.06 0.04 5.71
CA VAL A 29 11.41 -1.36 5.48
C VAL A 29 10.54 -1.89 4.35
N GLY A 30 11.15 -2.20 3.22
CA GLY A 30 10.50 -2.91 2.15
C GLY A 30 10.54 -4.41 2.39
N VAL A 31 9.42 -5.10 2.25
CA VAL A 31 9.35 -6.55 2.43
C VAL A 31 8.97 -7.21 1.12
N ASP A 32 9.78 -8.14 0.65
CA ASP A 32 9.47 -8.92 -0.55
C ASP A 32 9.85 -10.38 -0.37
N ILE A 33 9.01 -11.29 -0.85
CA ILE A 33 9.26 -12.74 -0.77
C ILE A 33 10.38 -13.21 -1.70
N ASN A 34 10.76 -12.39 -2.70
CA ASN A 34 11.82 -12.71 -3.64
C ASN A 34 13.19 -12.22 -3.10
N PRO A 35 14.09 -13.12 -2.70
CA PRO A 35 15.40 -12.74 -2.17
C PRO A 35 16.22 -11.86 -3.13
N LYS A 36 16.10 -12.09 -4.44
CA LYS A 36 16.81 -11.29 -5.45
C LYS A 36 16.36 -9.83 -5.45
N THR A 37 15.04 -9.59 -5.30
CA THR A 37 14.50 -8.23 -5.16
C THR A 37 15.07 -7.56 -3.91
N VAL A 38 15.07 -8.27 -2.79
CA VAL A 38 15.62 -7.78 -1.51
C VAL A 38 17.10 -7.41 -1.64
N GLU A 39 17.92 -8.31 -2.21
CA GLU A 39 19.35 -8.05 -2.43
C GLU A 39 19.59 -6.86 -3.35
N THR A 40 18.85 -6.76 -4.46
CA THR A 40 18.95 -5.66 -5.43
C THR A 40 18.66 -4.32 -4.77
N VAL A 41 17.54 -4.21 -4.05
CA VAL A 41 17.18 -2.98 -3.32
C VAL A 41 18.22 -2.63 -2.26
N ASN A 42 18.74 -3.60 -1.51
CA ASN A 42 19.76 -3.36 -0.47
C ASN A 42 21.13 -2.92 -1.03
N ARG A 43 21.39 -3.19 -2.31
CA ARG A 43 22.56 -2.59 -3.02
C ARG A 43 22.30 -1.16 -3.50
N GLY A 44 21.10 -0.61 -3.27
CA GLY A 44 20.71 0.70 -3.81
C GLY A 44 20.39 0.65 -5.31
N GLU A 45 20.10 -0.53 -5.83
CA GLU A 45 19.75 -0.74 -7.24
C GLU A 45 18.22 -0.87 -7.37
N ASN A 46 17.72 -0.44 -8.52
CA ASN A 46 16.31 -0.52 -8.83
C ASN A 46 16.05 -1.76 -9.72
N PRO A 47 15.25 -2.74 -9.28
CA PRO A 47 14.91 -3.91 -10.09
C PRO A 47 13.94 -3.58 -11.25
N ILE A 48 13.56 -2.31 -11.41
CA ILE A 48 12.52 -1.84 -12.33
C ILE A 48 13.12 -0.80 -13.26
N PHE A 49 12.72 -0.79 -14.53
CA PHE A 49 13.19 0.21 -15.49
C PHE A 49 12.41 1.54 -15.31
N GLU A 50 12.90 2.38 -14.40
CA GLU A 50 12.40 3.76 -14.14
C GLU A 50 13.61 4.65 -13.83
N PRO A 51 14.21 5.32 -14.83
CA PRO A 51 15.50 6.01 -14.71
C PRO A 51 15.58 7.03 -13.58
N GLU A 52 14.50 7.78 -13.32
CA GLU A 52 14.46 8.76 -12.24
C GLU A 52 14.44 8.13 -10.85
N LEU A 53 13.95 6.88 -10.75
CA LEU A 53 13.86 6.14 -9.49
C LEU A 53 15.24 5.62 -9.05
N ASP A 54 16.12 5.23 -9.97
CA ASP A 54 17.43 4.64 -9.68
C ASP A 54 18.25 5.53 -8.74
N LYS A 55 18.38 6.80 -9.09
CA LYS A 55 19.11 7.77 -8.27
C LYS A 55 18.49 7.95 -6.88
N MET A 56 17.13 7.97 -6.82
CA MET A 56 16.43 8.16 -5.56
C MET A 56 16.55 6.93 -4.65
N VAL A 57 16.46 5.72 -5.20
CA VAL A 57 16.63 4.46 -4.43
C VAL A 57 18.05 4.42 -3.85
N LYS A 58 19.07 4.66 -4.67
CA LYS A 58 20.45 4.69 -4.22
C LYS A 58 20.64 5.67 -3.06
N GLU A 59 20.16 6.90 -3.20
CA GLU A 59 20.26 7.95 -2.18
C GLU A 59 19.64 7.52 -0.84
N VAL A 60 18.44 6.94 -0.85
CA VAL A 60 17.75 6.59 0.40
C VAL A 60 18.30 5.32 1.05
N VAL A 61 18.88 4.39 0.27
CA VAL A 61 19.54 3.20 0.79
C VAL A 61 20.90 3.56 1.39
N GLU A 62 21.74 4.33 0.69
CA GLU A 62 23.01 4.84 1.21
C GLU A 62 22.81 5.72 2.45
N GLY A 63 21.72 6.50 2.47
CA GLY A 63 21.28 7.30 3.62
C GLY A 63 20.68 6.49 4.77
N LYS A 64 20.62 5.16 4.68
CA LYS A 64 20.01 4.24 5.68
C LYS A 64 18.57 4.61 6.04
N LYS A 65 17.80 5.08 5.05
CA LYS A 65 16.39 5.43 5.18
C LYS A 65 15.47 4.35 4.60
N LEU A 66 15.99 3.51 3.72
CA LEU A 66 15.33 2.37 3.12
C LEU A 66 16.24 1.15 3.21
N HIS A 67 15.71 0.04 3.69
CA HIS A 67 16.30 -1.27 3.50
C HIS A 67 15.22 -2.29 3.19
N ALA A 68 15.59 -3.46 2.68
CA ALA A 68 14.67 -4.51 2.31
C ALA A 68 14.93 -5.80 3.13
N THR A 69 13.85 -6.52 3.43
CA THR A 69 13.86 -7.80 4.16
C THR A 69 12.90 -8.80 3.54
N ILE A 70 13.04 -10.08 3.91
CA ILE A 70 12.11 -11.14 3.48
C ILE A 70 10.89 -11.22 4.40
N THR A 71 11.04 -10.83 5.67
CA THR A 71 9.99 -10.91 6.68
C THR A 71 9.66 -9.53 7.23
N PRO A 72 8.37 -9.24 7.53
CA PRO A 72 8.00 -8.00 8.19
C PRO A 72 8.63 -7.85 9.58
N GLU A 73 8.90 -6.60 9.94
CA GLU A 73 9.33 -6.19 11.29
C GLU A 73 8.29 -5.31 11.95
N GLU A 74 8.48 -4.99 13.22
CA GLU A 74 7.67 -4.00 13.93
C GLU A 74 7.79 -2.61 13.30
N GLY A 75 6.67 -1.90 13.18
CA GLY A 75 6.60 -0.56 12.60
C GLY A 75 5.41 0.22 13.12
N ASP A 76 5.25 1.46 12.64
CA ASP A 76 4.09 2.31 12.93
C ASP A 76 3.00 2.16 11.87
N VAL A 77 3.42 1.95 10.61
CA VAL A 77 2.55 1.89 9.44
C VAL A 77 2.88 0.66 8.63
N PHE A 78 1.87 -0.08 8.21
CA PHE A 78 1.97 -1.24 7.32
C PHE A 78 1.20 -0.96 6.05
N ILE A 79 1.87 -0.97 4.89
CA ILE A 79 1.26 -0.77 3.58
C ILE A 79 1.31 -2.09 2.82
N ILE A 80 0.14 -2.67 2.56
CA ILE A 80 -0.01 -3.90 1.79
C ILE A 80 -0.18 -3.53 0.32
N ALA A 81 0.84 -3.83 -0.45
CA ALA A 81 0.92 -3.49 -1.86
C ALA A 81 1.42 -4.70 -2.68
N VAL A 82 0.64 -5.77 -2.72
CA VAL A 82 0.94 -7.05 -3.38
C VAL A 82 0.13 -7.23 -4.67
N PRO A 83 0.53 -8.11 -5.60
CA PRO A 83 -0.26 -8.41 -6.79
C PRO A 83 -1.66 -8.92 -6.45
N THR A 84 -2.63 -8.61 -7.33
CA THR A 84 -4.01 -9.11 -7.29
C THR A 84 -4.39 -9.62 -8.69
N PRO A 85 -3.85 -10.77 -9.12
CA PRO A 85 -4.12 -11.32 -10.44
C PRO A 85 -5.55 -11.88 -10.54
N PHE A 86 -5.93 -12.29 -11.75
CA PHE A 86 -7.14 -13.07 -11.99
C PHE A 86 -6.82 -14.57 -11.97
N LYS A 87 -7.78 -15.37 -11.49
CA LYS A 87 -7.80 -16.82 -11.64
C LYS A 87 -8.24 -17.20 -13.06
N GLU A 88 -8.13 -18.48 -13.41
CA GLU A 88 -8.53 -18.98 -14.74
C GLU A 88 -9.98 -18.66 -15.14
N ASN A 89 -10.89 -18.57 -14.17
CA ASN A 89 -12.30 -18.21 -14.36
C ASN A 89 -12.56 -16.69 -14.32
N HIS A 90 -11.53 -15.85 -14.47
CA HIS A 90 -11.56 -14.39 -14.34
C HIS A 90 -12.00 -13.84 -12.97
N GLU A 91 -12.10 -14.68 -11.96
CA GLU A 91 -12.31 -14.21 -10.58
C GLU A 91 -11.03 -13.56 -10.02
N PRO A 92 -11.14 -12.49 -9.23
CA PRO A 92 -9.98 -11.88 -8.61
C PRO A 92 -9.32 -12.81 -7.59
N ASP A 93 -8.01 -12.90 -7.60
CA ASP A 93 -7.25 -13.63 -6.59
C ASP A 93 -6.69 -12.67 -5.54
N ILE A 94 -7.29 -12.68 -4.34
CA ILE A 94 -6.83 -11.89 -3.19
C ILE A 94 -5.92 -12.70 -2.25
N SER A 95 -5.50 -13.90 -2.62
CA SER A 95 -4.68 -14.75 -1.76
C SER A 95 -3.36 -14.08 -1.34
N PHE A 96 -2.74 -13.31 -2.24
CA PHE A 96 -1.54 -12.54 -1.93
C PHE A 96 -1.81 -11.47 -0.86
N VAL A 97 -2.98 -10.82 -0.91
CA VAL A 97 -3.40 -9.83 0.11
C VAL A 97 -3.59 -10.51 1.46
N ILE A 98 -4.25 -11.66 1.48
CA ILE A 98 -4.44 -12.44 2.71
C ILE A 98 -3.11 -12.92 3.27
N ASN A 99 -2.21 -13.43 2.45
CA ASN A 99 -0.88 -13.86 2.88
C ASN A 99 -0.04 -12.70 3.44
N ALA A 100 -0.08 -11.53 2.80
CA ALA A 100 0.55 -10.32 3.31
C ALA A 100 -0.04 -9.89 4.67
N THR A 101 -1.38 -9.96 4.80
CA THR A 101 -2.08 -9.69 6.05
C THR A 101 -1.65 -10.65 7.17
N ASN A 102 -1.56 -11.94 6.85
CA ASN A 102 -1.09 -12.96 7.81
C ASN A 102 0.35 -12.70 8.25
N SER A 103 1.23 -12.29 7.31
CA SER A 103 2.64 -12.06 7.62
C SER A 103 2.87 -10.91 8.61
N ILE A 104 2.02 -9.88 8.60
CA ILE A 104 2.14 -8.74 9.53
C ILE A 104 1.46 -9.00 10.89
N ALA A 105 0.59 -10.01 10.98
CA ALA A 105 -0.20 -10.23 12.20
C ALA A 105 0.64 -10.35 13.47
N GLY A 106 1.80 -11.01 13.39
CA GLY A 106 2.69 -11.21 14.56
C GLY A 106 3.43 -9.94 15.01
N VAL A 107 3.51 -8.91 14.18
CA VAL A 107 4.31 -7.70 14.45
C VAL A 107 3.49 -6.43 14.62
N ILE A 108 2.17 -6.46 14.33
CA ILE A 108 1.29 -5.31 14.57
C ILE A 108 1.03 -5.09 16.06
N LYS A 109 0.87 -3.84 16.44
CA LYS A 109 0.63 -3.35 17.81
C LYS A 109 -0.49 -2.31 17.83
N LYS A 110 -0.93 -1.96 19.04
CA LYS A 110 -1.85 -0.83 19.23
C LYS A 110 -1.31 0.43 18.56
N ARG A 111 -2.22 1.20 17.94
CA ARG A 111 -1.99 2.44 17.20
C ARG A 111 -1.30 2.28 15.85
N ASN A 112 -1.08 1.06 15.38
CA ASN A 112 -0.59 0.86 14.01
C ASN A 112 -1.65 1.26 12.97
N VAL A 113 -1.17 1.81 11.86
CA VAL A 113 -1.97 2.10 10.66
C VAL A 113 -1.70 1.02 9.63
N ILE A 114 -2.75 0.38 9.15
CA ILE A 114 -2.67 -0.69 8.15
C ILE A 114 -3.41 -0.20 6.90
N VAL A 115 -2.71 -0.13 5.78
CA VAL A 115 -3.25 0.39 4.53
C VAL A 115 -3.19 -0.68 3.44
N LEU A 116 -4.31 -0.96 2.82
CA LEU A 116 -4.34 -1.71 1.57
C LEU A 116 -4.16 -0.73 0.40
N GLU A 117 -3.07 -0.89 -0.36
CA GLU A 117 -2.78 -0.06 -1.54
C GLU A 117 -3.03 -0.83 -2.86
N SER A 118 -3.07 -2.16 -2.82
CA SER A 118 -3.36 -3.02 -3.98
C SER A 118 -4.73 -2.73 -4.58
N THR A 119 -4.85 -2.75 -5.91
CA THR A 119 -6.15 -2.74 -6.57
C THR A 119 -6.91 -4.01 -6.18
N SER A 120 -8.08 -3.88 -5.58
CA SER A 120 -8.79 -5.00 -4.95
C SER A 120 -10.29 -4.94 -5.22
N PRO A 121 -10.99 -6.08 -5.19
CA PRO A 121 -12.45 -6.13 -5.20
C PRO A 121 -13.05 -5.36 -4.03
N VAL A 122 -14.29 -4.89 -4.22
CA VAL A 122 -15.05 -4.21 -3.16
C VAL A 122 -15.26 -5.14 -1.97
N GLY A 123 -14.92 -4.65 -0.77
CA GLY A 123 -15.00 -5.40 0.50
C GLY A 123 -13.68 -6.04 0.94
N THR A 124 -12.61 -5.96 0.16
CA THR A 124 -11.30 -6.56 0.52
C THR A 124 -10.75 -5.95 1.80
N THR A 125 -10.90 -4.65 2.02
CA THR A 125 -10.44 -3.99 3.24
C THR A 125 -11.15 -4.53 4.50
N GLU A 126 -12.45 -4.82 4.40
CA GLU A 126 -13.20 -5.46 5.48
C GLU A 126 -12.76 -6.91 5.72
N ILE A 127 -12.40 -7.64 4.65
CA ILE A 127 -11.84 -9.00 4.76
C ILE A 127 -10.52 -8.98 5.53
N ILE A 128 -9.62 -8.04 5.21
CA ILE A 128 -8.37 -7.85 5.95
C ILE A 128 -8.64 -7.58 7.43
N ALA A 129 -9.59 -6.69 7.74
CA ALA A 129 -9.94 -6.38 9.12
C ALA A 129 -10.42 -7.62 9.90
N LYS A 130 -11.31 -8.40 9.31
CA LYS A 130 -11.80 -9.67 9.91
C LYS A 130 -10.70 -10.71 10.07
N GLN A 131 -9.80 -10.80 9.07
CA GLN A 131 -8.65 -11.71 9.12
C GLN A 131 -7.72 -11.35 10.30
N LEU A 132 -7.38 -10.07 10.44
CA LEU A 132 -6.56 -9.59 11.57
C LEU A 132 -7.26 -9.77 12.92
N GLN A 133 -8.57 -9.54 13.00
CA GLN A 133 -9.34 -9.79 14.22
C GLN A 133 -9.26 -11.24 14.66
N SER A 134 -9.32 -12.19 13.72
CA SER A 134 -9.17 -13.62 14.00
C SER A 134 -7.76 -13.99 14.46
N LEU A 135 -6.72 -13.37 13.87
CA LEU A 135 -5.32 -13.67 14.17
C LEU A 135 -4.82 -12.97 15.44
N ARG A 136 -5.44 -11.85 15.83
CA ARG A 136 -5.04 -11.01 16.96
C ARG A 136 -6.20 -10.71 17.89
N PRO A 137 -6.73 -11.73 18.57
CA PRO A 137 -7.84 -11.56 19.53
C PRO A 137 -7.45 -10.68 20.73
N ASP A 138 -6.17 -10.41 20.94
CA ASP A 138 -5.63 -9.51 21.95
C ASP A 138 -5.77 -8.01 21.58
N LEU A 139 -6.04 -7.70 20.30
CA LEU A 139 -6.23 -6.36 19.79
C LEU A 139 -7.70 -6.14 19.39
N LYS A 140 -8.22 -4.96 19.67
CA LYS A 140 -9.50 -4.53 19.10
C LYS A 140 -9.27 -4.09 17.65
N ILE A 141 -9.71 -4.93 16.70
CA ILE A 141 -9.64 -4.63 15.26
C ILE A 141 -11.02 -4.15 14.80
N PRO A 142 -11.18 -2.90 14.34
CA PRO A 142 -12.47 -2.42 13.87
C PRO A 142 -12.81 -3.07 12.52
N THR A 143 -14.02 -3.62 12.39
CA THR A 143 -14.51 -4.28 11.17
C THR A 143 -15.63 -3.51 10.48
N ASN A 144 -16.14 -2.47 11.12
CA ASN A 144 -17.17 -1.58 10.59
C ASN A 144 -17.00 -0.14 11.13
N GLU A 145 -17.81 0.78 10.61
CA GLU A 145 -17.66 2.22 10.89
C GLU A 145 -18.01 2.64 12.34
N ASN A 146 -18.78 1.83 13.04
CA ASN A 146 -19.24 2.13 14.41
C ASN A 146 -18.32 1.56 15.49
N GLU A 147 -17.33 0.77 15.10
CA GLU A 147 -16.39 0.16 16.03
C GLU A 147 -15.15 1.02 16.25
N GLU A 148 -14.80 1.26 17.50
CA GLU A 148 -13.48 1.76 17.87
C GLU A 148 -12.49 0.62 17.93
N GLY A 149 -11.22 0.92 17.60
CA GLY A 149 -10.18 -0.11 17.58
C GLY A 149 -8.84 0.36 18.13
N ASP A 150 -8.00 -0.64 18.40
CA ASP A 150 -6.61 -0.43 18.79
C ASP A 150 -5.71 -0.11 17.58
N VAL A 151 -6.14 -0.48 16.36
CA VAL A 151 -5.45 -0.26 15.09
C VAL A 151 -6.36 0.49 14.10
N PHE A 152 -5.76 1.07 13.07
CA PHE A 152 -6.44 1.88 12.07
C PHE A 152 -6.29 1.24 10.69
N ILE A 153 -7.41 0.92 10.03
CA ILE A 153 -7.39 0.20 8.75
C ILE A 153 -8.07 1.02 7.67
N ALA A 154 -7.39 1.19 6.54
CA ALA A 154 -7.93 1.91 5.40
C ALA A 154 -7.44 1.34 4.06
N TYR A 155 -8.14 1.69 3.01
CA TYR A 155 -7.77 1.52 1.63
C TYR A 155 -7.23 2.85 1.07
N CYS A 156 -6.08 2.83 0.39
CA CYS A 156 -5.57 4.02 -0.28
C CYS A 156 -4.85 3.62 -1.57
N PRO A 157 -5.57 3.43 -2.69
CA PRO A 157 -5.01 2.89 -3.92
C PRO A 157 -4.01 3.83 -4.56
N GLU A 158 -2.96 3.26 -5.16
CA GLU A 158 -2.00 3.99 -5.96
C GLU A 158 -2.64 4.45 -7.29
N ARG A 159 -2.25 5.64 -7.77
CA ARG A 159 -2.75 6.25 -9.00
C ARG A 159 -1.63 6.63 -9.98
N MET A 160 -0.41 6.15 -9.76
CA MET A 160 0.73 6.40 -10.63
C MET A 160 0.54 5.71 -12.00
N ILE A 161 0.99 6.39 -13.05
CA ILE A 161 1.16 5.82 -14.37
C ILE A 161 2.65 5.48 -14.55
N PRO A 162 3.00 4.29 -15.05
CA PRO A 162 4.39 3.94 -15.35
C PRO A 162 5.07 5.02 -16.22
N GLY A 163 6.33 5.34 -15.93
CA GLY A 163 7.10 6.37 -16.63
C GLY A 163 7.03 7.77 -16.01
N ASN A 164 6.25 7.99 -14.94
CA ASN A 164 6.21 9.26 -14.23
C ASN A 164 6.04 9.09 -12.72
N VAL A 165 7.14 8.79 -12.05
CA VAL A 165 7.14 8.54 -10.59
C VAL A 165 6.69 9.74 -9.75
N TYR A 166 6.84 10.98 -10.27
CA TYR A 166 6.43 12.17 -9.53
C TYR A 166 4.93 12.40 -9.47
N GLU A 167 4.14 11.73 -10.32
CA GLU A 167 2.68 11.73 -10.20
C GLU A 167 2.19 11.10 -8.90
N LEU A 168 2.95 10.18 -8.33
CA LEU A 168 2.67 9.58 -7.03
C LEU A 168 2.48 10.63 -5.93
N VAL A 169 3.26 11.72 -6.01
CA VAL A 169 3.22 12.82 -5.03
C VAL A 169 2.17 13.87 -5.37
N LYS A 170 1.92 14.11 -6.67
CA LYS A 170 1.07 15.21 -7.15
C LYS A 170 -0.41 14.84 -7.21
N ASN A 171 -0.70 13.58 -7.49
CA ASN A 171 -2.08 13.12 -7.68
C ASN A 171 -2.89 13.13 -6.37
N ASP A 172 -4.17 13.52 -6.48
CA ASP A 172 -5.11 13.35 -5.40
C ASP A 172 -5.26 11.88 -5.04
N ARG A 173 -5.44 11.58 -3.75
CA ARG A 173 -5.63 10.23 -3.24
C ARG A 173 -6.99 10.08 -2.59
N ILE A 174 -7.56 8.89 -2.73
CA ILE A 174 -8.79 8.51 -2.04
C ILE A 174 -8.40 7.63 -0.85
N ILE A 175 -8.87 7.99 0.34
CA ILE A 175 -8.69 7.22 1.57
C ILE A 175 -10.03 6.61 1.96
N GLY A 176 -10.15 5.30 1.79
CA GLY A 176 -11.32 4.52 2.13
C GLY A 176 -11.18 3.91 3.53
N ARG A 177 -11.91 4.43 4.50
CA ARG A 177 -11.80 4.04 5.90
C ARG A 177 -12.70 2.87 6.29
N ILE A 178 -12.30 2.06 7.27
CA ILE A 178 -13.21 1.21 8.03
C ILE A 178 -14.04 2.06 9.00
N ASN A 179 -13.39 2.93 9.78
CA ASN A 179 -14.03 3.88 10.68
C ASN A 179 -13.41 5.28 10.58
N GLN A 180 -14.01 6.28 11.20
CA GLN A 180 -13.56 7.67 11.12
C GLN A 180 -12.10 7.85 11.57
N LYS A 181 -11.69 7.20 12.66
CA LYS A 181 -10.33 7.28 13.20
C LYS A 181 -9.28 6.71 12.22
N SER A 182 -9.62 5.64 11.51
CA SER A 182 -8.75 5.07 10.46
C SER A 182 -8.47 6.08 9.35
N SER A 183 -9.47 6.88 8.97
CA SER A 183 -9.31 7.95 7.98
C SER A 183 -8.32 9.03 8.46
N GLU A 184 -8.49 9.51 9.68
CA GLU A 184 -7.66 10.56 10.25
C GLU A 184 -6.18 10.15 10.38
N GLU A 185 -5.94 8.93 10.88
CA GLU A 185 -4.58 8.43 11.06
C GLU A 185 -3.91 8.08 9.72
N THR A 186 -4.67 7.53 8.75
CA THR A 186 -4.16 7.26 7.39
C THR A 186 -3.85 8.56 6.65
N LYS A 187 -4.69 9.59 6.79
CA LYS A 187 -4.43 10.92 6.21
C LYS A 187 -3.08 11.47 6.66
N LYS A 188 -2.78 11.43 7.97
CA LYS A 188 -1.48 11.86 8.52
C LYS A 188 -0.29 11.10 7.94
N VAL A 189 -0.48 9.83 7.55
CA VAL A 189 0.58 9.03 6.89
C VAL A 189 0.84 9.56 5.48
N TYR A 190 -0.22 9.75 4.69
CA TYR A 190 -0.04 10.18 3.30
C TYR A 190 0.28 11.68 3.15
N GLU A 191 -0.01 12.52 4.14
CA GLU A 191 0.46 13.92 4.21
C GLU A 191 2.00 14.02 4.18
N LEU A 192 2.73 12.96 4.55
CA LEU A 192 4.19 12.92 4.46
C LEU A 192 4.69 12.94 3.02
N ILE A 193 3.94 12.41 2.07
CA ILE A 193 4.38 12.24 0.69
C ILE A 193 3.46 12.87 -0.36
N SER A 194 2.18 13.10 -0.07
CA SER A 194 1.22 13.63 -1.02
C SER A 194 1.16 15.16 -0.98
N LYS A 195 1.19 15.78 -2.16
CA LYS A 195 0.90 17.20 -2.39
C LYS A 195 -0.50 17.42 -2.96
N GLY A 196 -1.14 16.37 -3.47
CA GLY A 196 -2.52 16.38 -3.92
C GLY A 196 -3.51 16.33 -2.76
N GLU A 197 -4.79 16.47 -3.07
CA GLU A 197 -5.86 16.38 -2.09
C GLU A 197 -6.01 14.95 -1.54
N LEU A 198 -6.26 14.82 -0.25
CA LEU A 198 -6.55 13.56 0.43
C LEU A 198 -8.05 13.48 0.74
N ILE A 199 -8.79 12.82 -0.17
CA ILE A 199 -10.25 12.71 -0.14
C ILE A 199 -10.65 11.49 0.69
N CYS A 200 -11.37 11.71 1.78
CA CYS A 200 -11.78 10.64 2.69
C CYS A 200 -13.19 10.14 2.39
N THR A 201 -13.37 8.83 2.31
CA THR A 201 -14.66 8.15 2.13
C THR A 201 -14.67 6.80 2.86
N ASN A 202 -15.70 5.96 2.69
CA ASN A 202 -15.68 4.59 3.18
C ASN A 202 -14.85 3.65 2.28
N SER A 203 -14.45 2.49 2.80
CA SER A 203 -13.60 1.52 2.10
C SER A 203 -14.21 1.05 0.77
N LYS A 204 -15.49 0.68 0.76
CA LYS A 204 -16.19 0.17 -0.44
C LYS A 204 -16.25 1.20 -1.55
N THR A 205 -16.55 2.46 -1.23
CA THR A 205 -16.57 3.55 -2.21
C THR A 205 -15.18 3.80 -2.81
N ALA A 206 -14.13 3.76 -1.99
CA ALA A 206 -12.76 3.95 -2.46
C ALA A 206 -12.30 2.78 -3.36
N GLU A 207 -12.60 1.54 -2.98
CA GLU A 207 -12.32 0.34 -3.77
C GLU A 207 -13.05 0.39 -5.13
N MET A 208 -14.36 0.69 -5.11
CA MET A 208 -15.16 0.83 -6.34
C MET A 208 -14.62 1.95 -7.23
N SER A 209 -14.25 3.09 -6.67
CA SER A 209 -13.68 4.23 -7.43
C SER A 209 -12.42 3.82 -8.20
N LYS A 210 -11.53 3.02 -7.59
CA LYS A 210 -10.32 2.52 -8.26
C LYS A 210 -10.67 1.57 -9.41
N LEU A 211 -11.60 0.65 -9.21
CA LEU A 211 -12.05 -0.30 -10.23
C LEU A 211 -12.73 0.43 -11.39
N THR A 212 -13.65 1.34 -11.10
CA THR A 212 -14.36 2.14 -12.12
C THR A 212 -13.38 2.93 -12.99
N LYS A 213 -12.38 3.58 -12.38
CA LYS A 213 -11.35 4.33 -13.13
C LYS A 213 -10.56 3.42 -14.07
N ASN A 214 -10.17 2.24 -13.60
CA ASN A 214 -9.43 1.28 -14.42
C ASN A 214 -10.30 0.77 -15.58
N SER A 215 -11.53 0.33 -15.30
CA SER A 215 -12.46 -0.16 -16.33
C SER A 215 -12.79 0.90 -17.37
N PHE A 216 -13.02 2.16 -16.95
CA PHE A 216 -13.24 3.26 -17.88
C PHE A 216 -12.07 3.45 -18.83
N ARG A 217 -10.83 3.41 -18.32
CA ARG A 217 -9.63 3.51 -19.15
C ARG A 217 -9.53 2.35 -20.14
N ASP A 218 -9.75 1.13 -19.68
CA ASP A 218 -9.64 -0.08 -20.49
C ASP A 218 -10.67 -0.11 -21.61
N VAL A 219 -11.92 0.31 -21.35
CA VAL A 219 -12.97 0.45 -22.38
C VAL A 219 -12.56 1.48 -23.43
N ASN A 220 -12.02 2.64 -23.01
CA ASN A 220 -11.60 3.68 -23.97
C ASN A 220 -10.40 3.21 -24.83
N ILE A 221 -9.45 2.45 -24.25
CA ILE A 221 -8.33 1.87 -25.01
C ILE A 221 -8.86 0.83 -26.00
N ALA A 222 -9.75 -0.07 -25.56
CA ALA A 222 -10.35 -1.07 -26.44
C ALA A 222 -11.10 -0.42 -27.59
N PHE A 223 -11.92 0.61 -27.32
CA PHE A 223 -12.64 1.36 -28.36
C PHE A 223 -11.68 2.01 -29.36
N ALA A 224 -10.60 2.64 -28.88
CA ALA A 224 -9.61 3.26 -29.79
C ALA A 224 -8.87 2.24 -30.65
N ASN A 225 -8.69 1.00 -30.18
CA ASN A 225 -8.03 -0.05 -30.95
C ASN A 225 -8.93 -0.66 -32.03
N GLU A 226 -10.26 -0.50 -31.93
CA GLU A 226 -11.23 -0.97 -32.92
C GLU A 226 -11.46 0.05 -34.07
N LEU A 227 -10.98 1.29 -33.94
CA LEU A 227 -11.05 2.36 -34.97
C LEU A 227 -9.86 2.33 -35.92
#